data_a81a14abe570d6f30366e9e616f7d297
#
_entry.id   a81a14abe570d6f30366e9e616f7d297
#
_cell.length_a   1.000
_cell.length_b   1.000
_cell.length_c   1.000
_cell.angle_alpha   90.00
_cell.angle_beta   90.00
_cell.angle_gamma   90.00
#
_symmetry.space_group_name_H-M   'P 1'
#
loop_
_entity.id
_entity.type
_entity.pdbx_description
1 polymer ?
#
loop_
_entity_poly.entity_id
_entity_poly.type
_entity_poly.pdbx_seq_one_letter_code
_entity_poly.pdbx_strand_id
1 'polypeptide(L)'
;MGAYKLSNTCKIDIEEIYEYGIENFGLTQAQDYILGLHELFQTLGENVNSGRDASEFFPSLRRFTYKSHMIFYLQTKSGIFIVRTLNQSMDYKQHLG
;
A
#
# COMPACT_ATOMS: atom_id res chain seq x y z
N MET A 1 -0.81 12.06 15.15
CA MET A 1 -1.01 10.72 14.56
C MET A 1 -1.33 10.82 13.10
N GLY A 2 -0.66 10.03 12.28
CA GLY A 2 -0.96 9.98 10.85
C GLY A 2 -2.27 9.27 10.59
N ALA A 3 -3.08 9.83 9.70
CA ALA A 3 -4.31 9.21 9.26
C ALA A 3 -4.13 8.63 7.86
N TYR A 4 -4.81 7.53 7.57
CA TYR A 4 -4.85 6.99 6.23
C TYR A 4 -6.23 6.44 5.91
N LYS A 5 -6.55 6.47 4.63
CA LYS A 5 -7.74 5.82 4.10
C LYS A 5 -7.32 4.94 2.94
N LEU A 6 -8.07 3.86 2.72
CA LEU A 6 -7.83 2.94 1.62
C LEU A 6 -8.86 3.17 0.53
N SER A 7 -8.41 3.14 -0.74
CA SER A 7 -9.34 3.07 -1.85
C SER A 7 -10.11 1.74 -1.80
N ASN A 8 -11.26 1.68 -2.45
CA ASN A 8 -12.01 0.42 -2.53
C ASN A 8 -11.19 -0.67 -3.21
N THR A 9 -10.44 -0.33 -4.24
CA THR A 9 -9.58 -1.29 -4.93
C THR A 9 -8.42 -1.74 -4.03
N CYS A 10 -7.86 -0.84 -3.23
CA CYS A 10 -6.80 -1.19 -2.29
C CYS A 10 -7.29 -2.17 -1.21
N LYS A 11 -8.55 -2.02 -0.77
CA LYS A 11 -9.14 -2.98 0.16
C LYS A 11 -9.15 -4.39 -0.42
N ILE A 12 -9.47 -4.50 -1.69
CA ILE A 12 -9.44 -5.78 -2.41
C ILE A 12 -8.00 -6.29 -2.52
N ASP A 13 -7.05 -5.41 -2.83
CA ASP A 13 -5.62 -5.78 -2.87
C ASP A 13 -5.18 -6.42 -1.56
N ILE A 14 -5.58 -5.83 -0.42
CA ILE A 14 -5.18 -6.32 0.89
C ILE A 14 -5.84 -7.66 1.20
N GLU A 15 -7.11 -7.84 0.86
CA GLU A 15 -7.78 -9.13 1.01
C GLU A 15 -7.06 -10.23 0.24
N GLU A 16 -6.67 -9.95 -1.00
CA GLU A 16 -5.95 -10.91 -1.83
C GLU A 16 -4.57 -11.22 -1.27
N ILE A 17 -3.86 -10.22 -0.75
CA ILE A 17 -2.55 -10.41 -0.10
C ILE A 17 -2.72 -11.33 1.12
N TYR A 18 -3.77 -11.12 1.90
CA TYR A 18 -4.03 -11.93 3.09
C TYR A 18 -4.35 -13.38 2.72
N GLU A 19 -5.23 -13.60 1.77
CA GLU A 19 -5.61 -14.94 1.30
C GLU A 19 -4.40 -15.70 0.74
N TYR A 20 -3.63 -15.03 -0.11
CA TYR A 20 -2.40 -15.60 -0.66
C TYR A 20 -1.42 -15.96 0.46
N GLY A 21 -1.30 -15.08 1.45
CA GLY A 21 -0.42 -15.32 2.58
C GLY A 21 -0.83 -16.55 3.40
N ILE A 22 -2.11 -16.72 3.65
CA ILE A 22 -2.61 -17.89 4.37
C ILE A 22 -2.28 -19.18 3.60
N GLU A 23 -2.56 -19.19 2.30
CA GLU A 23 -2.33 -20.37 1.47
C GLU A 23 -0.88 -20.77 1.37
N ASN A 24 0.04 -19.78 1.33
CA ASN A 24 1.45 -20.03 1.06
C ASN A 24 2.33 -20.02 2.30
N PHE A 25 1.94 -19.33 3.37
CA PHE A 25 2.80 -19.13 4.54
C PHE A 25 2.10 -19.42 5.87
N GLY A 26 0.80 -19.66 5.86
CA GLY A 26 0.02 -19.94 7.05
C GLY A 26 -0.60 -18.69 7.67
N LEU A 27 -1.59 -18.91 8.54
CA LEU A 27 -2.41 -17.85 9.10
C LEU A 27 -1.60 -16.83 9.92
N THR A 28 -0.73 -17.31 10.80
CA THR A 28 0.04 -16.44 11.69
C THR A 28 0.91 -15.49 10.90
N GLN A 29 1.63 -16.00 9.91
CA GLN A 29 2.51 -15.19 9.09
C GLN A 29 1.73 -14.19 8.24
N ALA A 30 0.57 -14.60 7.72
CA ALA A 30 -0.31 -13.72 6.96
C ALA A 30 -0.84 -12.58 7.83
N GLN A 31 -1.25 -12.87 9.06
CA GLN A 31 -1.71 -11.85 10.01
C GLN A 31 -0.60 -10.85 10.34
N ASP A 32 0.61 -11.33 10.60
CA ASP A 32 1.76 -10.46 10.89
C ASP A 32 2.07 -9.54 9.72
N TYR A 33 1.97 -10.05 8.50
CA TYR A 33 2.22 -9.26 7.30
C TYR A 33 1.20 -8.12 7.17
N ILE A 34 -0.08 -8.41 7.37
CA ILE A 34 -1.15 -7.41 7.27
C ILE A 34 -1.03 -6.38 8.38
N LEU A 35 -0.71 -6.79 9.61
CA LEU A 35 -0.47 -5.85 10.71
C LEU A 35 0.68 -4.91 10.38
N GLY A 36 1.77 -5.45 9.84
CA GLY A 36 2.91 -4.64 9.43
C GLY A 36 2.55 -3.63 8.35
N LEU A 37 1.69 -4.01 7.40
CA LEU A 37 1.19 -3.07 6.39
C LEU A 37 0.42 -1.91 7.01
N HIS A 38 -0.49 -2.20 7.94
CA HIS A 38 -1.28 -1.14 8.58
C HIS A 38 -0.42 -0.21 9.43
N GLU A 39 0.57 -0.75 10.13
CA GLU A 39 1.54 0.07 10.86
C GLU A 39 2.31 0.99 9.92
N LEU A 40 2.72 0.47 8.76
CA LEU A 40 3.40 1.26 7.75
C LEU A 40 2.51 2.37 7.20
N PHE A 41 1.23 2.07 6.94
CA PHE A 41 0.29 3.08 6.47
C PHE A 41 0.17 4.24 7.46
N GLN A 42 0.11 3.95 8.76
CA GLN A 42 0.10 4.99 9.79
C GLN A 42 1.39 5.81 9.76
N THR A 43 2.52 5.14 9.66
CA THR A 43 3.82 5.82 9.59
C THR A 43 3.92 6.72 8.37
N LEU A 44 3.45 6.26 7.21
CA LEU A 44 3.43 7.08 6.00
C LEU A 44 2.48 8.26 6.14
N GLY A 45 1.37 8.10 6.84
CA GLY A 45 0.45 9.20 7.12
C GLY A 45 1.07 10.28 7.98
N GLU A 46 1.99 9.91 8.87
CA GLU A 46 2.74 10.86 9.69
C GLU A 46 3.92 11.48 8.95
N ASN A 47 4.48 10.77 7.96
CA ASN A 47 5.69 11.14 7.22
C ASN A 47 5.43 11.03 5.72
N VAL A 48 4.54 11.87 5.21
CA VAL A 48 4.02 11.77 3.83
C VAL A 48 5.12 11.81 2.79
N ASN A 49 6.20 12.56 3.06
CA ASN A 49 7.30 12.72 2.12
C ASN A 49 8.30 11.56 2.12
N SER A 50 8.07 10.52 2.91
CA SER A 50 8.96 9.36 2.96
C SER A 50 8.94 8.55 1.66
N GLY A 51 7.82 8.57 0.94
CA GLY A 51 7.71 7.86 -0.33
C GLY A 51 8.43 8.56 -1.46
N ARG A 52 8.81 7.80 -2.48
CA ARG A 52 9.42 8.32 -3.69
C ARG A 52 8.36 8.88 -4.62
N ASP A 53 8.79 9.77 -5.51
CA ASP A 53 7.94 10.29 -6.56
C ASP A 53 7.47 9.16 -7.49
N ALA A 54 6.18 9.12 -7.78
CA ALA A 54 5.58 8.20 -8.73
C ALA A 54 4.65 8.94 -9.70
N SER A 55 4.94 10.23 -9.93
CA SER A 55 4.11 11.08 -10.80
C SER A 55 4.11 10.62 -12.26
N GLU A 56 5.01 9.73 -12.65
CA GLU A 56 4.99 9.10 -13.96
C GLU A 56 3.72 8.29 -14.22
N PHE A 57 3.07 7.80 -13.16
CA PHE A 57 1.83 7.03 -13.27
C PHE A 57 0.59 7.88 -13.06
N PHE A 58 0.68 8.87 -12.17
CA PHE A 58 -0.45 9.74 -11.83
C PHE A 58 0.08 10.98 -11.11
N PRO A 59 -0.45 12.19 -11.39
CA PRO A 59 0.05 13.42 -10.77
C PRO A 59 0.03 13.36 -9.25
N SER A 60 1.12 13.76 -8.63
CA SER A 60 1.32 13.81 -7.17
C SER A 60 1.38 12.46 -6.48
N LEU A 61 1.36 11.36 -7.24
CA LEU A 61 1.44 10.01 -6.66
C LEU A 61 2.82 9.78 -6.05
N ARG A 62 2.83 9.07 -4.93
CA ARG A 62 4.06 8.61 -4.27
C ARG A 62 4.01 7.11 -4.13
N ARG A 63 5.19 6.49 -3.99
CA ARG A 63 5.31 5.05 -3.79
C ARG A 63 6.29 4.74 -2.67
N PHE A 64 6.03 3.65 -1.94
CA PHE A 64 6.90 3.18 -0.89
C PHE A 64 6.94 1.65 -0.93
N THR A 65 8.15 1.08 -0.88
CA THR A 65 8.32 -0.37 -0.94
C THR A 65 8.14 -0.99 0.44
N TYR A 66 7.30 -2.02 0.54
CA TYR A 66 7.18 -2.83 1.73
C TYR A 66 7.35 -4.29 1.36
N LYS A 67 8.51 -4.87 1.68
CA LYS A 67 8.84 -6.27 1.36
C LYS A 67 8.59 -6.56 -0.12
N SER A 68 7.66 -7.45 -0.46
CA SER A 68 7.36 -7.80 -1.86
C SER A 68 6.29 -6.93 -2.50
N HIS A 69 5.81 -5.90 -1.82
CA HIS A 69 4.72 -5.05 -2.30
C HIS A 69 5.15 -3.60 -2.44
N MET A 70 4.52 -2.92 -3.39
CA MET A 70 4.68 -1.49 -3.61
C MET A 70 3.38 -0.79 -3.25
N ILE A 71 3.49 0.21 -2.37
CA ILE A 71 2.35 0.99 -1.89
C ILE A 71 2.32 2.31 -2.65
N PHE A 72 1.19 2.59 -3.31
CA PHE A 72 0.98 3.85 -4.02
C PHE A 72 -0.02 4.69 -3.25
N TYR A 73 0.34 5.93 -2.97
CA TYR A 73 -0.50 6.79 -2.15
C TYR A 73 -0.44 8.25 -2.58
N LEU A 74 -1.47 9.00 -2.16
CA LEU A 74 -1.59 10.44 -2.37
C LEU A 74 -1.67 11.13 -1.02
N GLN A 75 -1.10 12.32 -0.92
CA GLN A 75 -1.24 13.15 0.26
C GLN A 75 -2.66 13.73 0.32
N THR A 76 -3.23 13.76 1.53
CA THR A 76 -4.51 14.41 1.82
C THR A 76 -4.31 15.48 2.88
N LYS A 77 -5.38 16.19 3.23
CA LYS A 77 -5.31 17.23 4.27
C LYS A 77 -4.91 16.68 5.63
N SER A 78 -5.37 15.47 5.96
CA SER A 78 -5.16 14.89 7.29
C SER A 78 -4.19 13.72 7.31
N GLY A 79 -3.64 13.33 6.16
CA GLY A 79 -2.74 12.18 6.09
C GLY A 79 -2.54 11.73 4.67
N ILE A 80 -2.88 10.48 4.38
CA ILE A 80 -2.70 9.91 3.03
C ILE A 80 -3.91 9.09 2.62
N PHE A 81 -4.03 8.90 1.31
CA PHE A 81 -5.01 8.02 0.68
C PHE A 81 -4.23 6.93 -0.07
N ILE A 82 -4.39 5.68 0.35
CA ILE A 82 -3.70 4.55 -0.28
C ILE A 82 -4.49 4.14 -1.52
N VAL A 83 -3.88 4.35 -2.68
CA VAL A 83 -4.53 4.08 -3.97
C VAL A 83 -4.49 2.60 -4.30
N ARG A 84 -3.30 1.99 -4.23
CA ARG A 84 -3.09 0.57 -4.51
C ARG A 84 -1.95 0.01 -3.66
N THR A 85 -2.02 -1.29 -3.38
CA THR A 85 -0.92 -2.06 -2.82
C THR A 85 -0.69 -3.25 -3.76
N LEU A 86 0.36 -3.16 -4.58
CA LEU A 86 0.59 -4.10 -5.67
C LEU A 86 1.86 -4.91 -5.43
N ASN A 87 1.87 -6.17 -5.87
CA ASN A 87 3.09 -6.97 -5.87
C ASN A 87 4.11 -6.31 -6.80
N GLN A 88 5.38 -6.30 -6.41
CA GLN A 88 6.44 -5.64 -7.19
C GLN A 88 6.65 -6.26 -8.57
N SER A 89 6.21 -7.49 -8.79
CA SER A 89 6.31 -8.16 -10.09
C SER A 89 5.20 -7.74 -11.06
N MET A 90 4.18 -7.00 -10.58
CA MET A 90 3.08 -6.56 -11.44
C MET A 90 3.49 -5.37 -12.32
N ASP A 91 2.83 -5.25 -13.46
CA ASP A 91 2.96 -4.07 -14.32
C ASP A 91 2.11 -2.94 -13.72
N TYR A 92 2.75 -2.02 -13.02
CA TYR A 92 2.06 -0.93 -12.33
C TYR A 92 1.23 -0.06 -13.29
N LYS A 93 1.71 0.11 -14.50
CA LYS A 93 1.04 0.96 -15.49
C LYS A 93 -0.35 0.46 -15.82
N GLN A 94 -0.53 -0.86 -15.91
CA GLN A 94 -1.83 -1.47 -16.18
C GLN A 94 -2.79 -1.30 -15.01
N HIS A 95 -2.28 -1.25 -13.78
CA HIS A 95 -3.10 -1.20 -12.58
C HIS A 95 -3.37 0.24 -12.10
N LEU A 96 -2.55 1.19 -12.48
CA LEU A 96 -2.65 2.58 -12.01
C LEU A 96 -3.16 3.54 -13.09
N GLY A 97 -3.05 3.14 -14.31
CA GLY A 97 -3.44 3.97 -15.43
C GLY A 97 -4.85 3.84 -15.80
#